data_3fb35336c71fda8b317cd107363921b7
#
_entry.id   3fb35336c71fda8b317cd107363921b7
#
_cell.length_a   1.000
_cell.length_b   1.000
_cell.length_c   1.000
_cell.angle_alpha   90.00
_cell.angle_beta   90.00
_cell.angle_gamma   90.00
#
_symmetry.space_group_name_H-M   'P 1'
#
loop_
_entity.id
_entity.type
_entity.pdbx_description
1 polymer ?
#
loop_
_entity_poly.entity_id
_entity_poly.type
_entity_poly.pdbx_seq_one_letter_code
_entity_poly.pdbx_strand_id
1 'polypeptide(L)'
;MKHLIHICAALLPSLAGAHPHIFVDTGVELIADDAGRLAQVKVTWAYDDFYSLLVLQDMGLDDDADGTLTEAETARIQGWDLQWIEGYNGDLVMTGPDGADVTLGPPEDLGIEVVEGRIISR
;
A
#
# COMPACT_ATOMS: atom_id res chain seq x y z
N MET A 1 -48.86 41.30 -3.79
CA MET A 1 -48.74 39.86 -4.01
C MET A 1 -47.84 39.61 -5.20
N LYS A 2 -46.58 39.68 -5.06
CA LYS A 2 -45.61 39.30 -6.11
C LYS A 2 -44.26 39.11 -5.45
N HIS A 3 -43.60 37.98 -5.76
CA HIS A 3 -42.17 37.73 -5.56
C HIS A 3 -41.71 37.18 -4.20
N LEU A 4 -42.12 35.94 -3.92
CA LEU A 4 -41.47 35.13 -2.90
C LEU A 4 -41.15 33.73 -3.43
N ILE A 5 -40.55 33.63 -4.57
CA ILE A 5 -40.11 32.38 -5.17
C ILE A 5 -38.77 32.67 -5.84
N HIS A 6 -37.66 32.59 -5.17
CA HIS A 6 -36.35 32.49 -5.87
C HIS A 6 -35.15 32.26 -4.95
N ILE A 7 -35.28 31.72 -3.76
CA ILE A 7 -34.12 31.46 -2.91
C ILE A 7 -34.08 29.99 -2.43
N CYS A 8 -34.34 29.05 -3.30
CA CYS A 8 -34.15 27.62 -2.99
C CYS A 8 -33.24 26.87 -3.95
N ALA A 9 -32.44 27.55 -4.75
CA ALA A 9 -31.63 26.90 -5.80
C ALA A 9 -30.11 26.90 -5.54
N ALA A 10 -29.65 27.21 -4.34
CA ALA A 10 -28.21 27.38 -4.08
C ALA A 10 -27.58 26.42 -3.08
N LEU A 11 -28.23 25.31 -2.73
CA LEU A 11 -27.66 24.28 -1.86
C LEU A 11 -27.64 22.91 -2.58
N LEU A 12 -27.05 22.88 -3.77
CA LEU A 12 -26.57 21.61 -4.30
C LEU A 12 -25.29 21.27 -3.55
N PRO A 13 -25.26 20.17 -2.76
CA PRO A 13 -23.99 19.71 -2.23
C PRO A 13 -23.09 19.40 -3.43
N SER A 14 -21.98 20.11 -3.55
CA SER A 14 -20.90 19.69 -4.41
C SER A 14 -20.53 18.27 -3.95
N LEU A 15 -20.60 17.32 -4.85
CA LEU A 15 -20.02 15.98 -4.62
C LEU A 15 -18.52 16.19 -4.39
N ALA A 16 -18.14 16.39 -3.15
CA ALA A 16 -16.75 16.33 -2.76
C ALA A 16 -16.33 14.86 -2.95
N GLY A 17 -15.71 14.57 -4.07
CA GLY A 17 -15.02 13.30 -4.26
C GLY A 17 -13.87 13.27 -3.27
N ALA A 18 -14.10 12.71 -2.09
CA ALA A 18 -13.03 12.35 -1.18
C ALA A 18 -12.36 11.11 -1.78
N HIS A 19 -11.22 11.30 -2.41
CA HIS A 19 -10.36 10.16 -2.73
C HIS A 19 -9.84 9.61 -1.40
N PRO A 20 -9.95 8.30 -1.15
CA PRO A 20 -9.34 7.73 0.05
C PRO A 20 -7.83 7.99 -0.02
N HIS A 21 -7.29 8.66 0.99
CA HIS A 21 -5.86 8.79 1.15
C HIS A 21 -5.34 7.48 1.74
N ILE A 22 -4.42 6.84 1.04
CA ILE A 22 -3.73 5.64 1.52
C ILE A 22 -2.40 6.10 2.10
N PHE A 23 -2.14 5.73 3.35
CA PHE A 23 -0.87 5.99 4.00
C PHE A 23 -0.11 4.67 4.13
N VAL A 24 1.14 4.69 3.68
CA VAL A 24 2.03 3.53 3.74
C VAL A 24 3.31 3.95 4.43
N ASP A 25 3.60 3.35 5.57
CA ASP A 25 4.90 3.49 6.21
C ASP A 25 5.88 2.58 5.48
N THR A 26 6.87 3.18 4.83
CA THR A 26 7.86 2.45 4.04
C THR A 26 9.18 2.36 4.78
N GLY A 27 9.59 1.13 5.08
CA GLY A 27 10.93 0.81 5.56
C GLY A 27 11.82 0.37 4.41
N VAL A 28 13.08 0.83 4.40
CA VAL A 28 14.08 0.43 3.43
C VAL A 28 15.33 -0.04 4.15
N GLU A 29 15.77 -1.26 3.85
CA GLU A 29 16.99 -1.85 4.40
C GLU A 29 17.96 -2.13 3.25
N LEU A 30 19.17 -1.59 3.34
CA LEU A 30 20.23 -1.81 2.38
C LEU A 30 21.11 -2.96 2.85
N ILE A 31 21.24 -3.99 2.04
CA ILE A 31 22.02 -5.19 2.35
C ILE A 31 23.27 -5.21 1.50
N ALA A 32 24.44 -5.20 2.16
CA ALA A 32 25.74 -5.29 1.52
C ALA A 32 26.25 -6.72 1.43
N ASP A 33 27.04 -7.01 0.41
CA ASP A 33 27.80 -8.26 0.31
C ASP A 33 29.08 -8.23 1.18
N ASP A 34 29.81 -9.33 1.22
CA ASP A 34 31.06 -9.47 2.00
C ASP A 34 32.16 -8.50 1.53
N ALA A 35 32.05 -7.95 0.35
CA ALA A 35 32.94 -6.93 -0.19
C ALA A 35 32.49 -5.48 0.10
N GLY A 36 31.38 -5.32 0.84
CA GLY A 36 30.82 -4.01 1.18
C GLY A 36 30.07 -3.35 0.03
N ARG A 37 29.69 -4.09 -1.01
CA ARG A 37 28.90 -3.57 -2.13
C ARG A 37 27.42 -3.81 -1.86
N LEU A 38 26.57 -2.88 -2.28
CA LEU A 38 25.13 -3.08 -2.22
C LEU A 38 24.73 -4.31 -3.03
N ALA A 39 24.13 -5.29 -2.37
CA ALA A 39 23.66 -6.53 -2.98
C ALA A 39 22.15 -6.57 -3.16
N GLN A 40 21.40 -6.09 -2.16
CA GLN A 40 19.94 -6.12 -2.15
C GLN A 40 19.37 -4.90 -1.45
N VAL A 41 18.13 -4.58 -1.81
CA VAL A 41 17.30 -3.60 -1.10
C VAL A 41 16.06 -4.34 -0.62
N LYS A 42 15.86 -4.38 0.69
CA LYS A 42 14.63 -4.93 1.27
C LYS A 42 13.68 -3.79 1.57
N VAL A 43 12.46 -3.92 1.10
CA VAL A 43 11.39 -2.95 1.33
C VAL A 43 10.36 -3.58 2.27
N THR A 44 9.88 -2.78 3.21
CA THR A 44 8.73 -3.14 4.05
C THR A 44 7.67 -2.07 3.87
N TRP A 45 6.46 -2.46 3.52
CA TRP A 45 5.30 -1.59 3.47
C TRP A 45 4.32 -1.97 4.58
N ALA A 46 4.06 -1.03 5.49
CA ALA A 46 3.01 -1.16 6.48
C ALA A 46 1.87 -0.21 6.10
N TYR A 47 0.78 -0.79 5.64
CA TYR A 47 -0.42 -0.05 5.21
C TYR A 47 -1.17 0.49 6.43
N ASP A 48 -1.88 1.62 6.27
CA ASP A 48 -2.70 2.17 7.34
C ASP A 48 -3.89 1.26 7.69
N ASP A 49 -4.46 1.50 8.86
CA ASP A 49 -5.54 0.67 9.41
C ASP A 49 -6.78 0.65 8.50
N PHE A 50 -7.13 1.81 7.95
CA PHE A 50 -8.34 1.94 7.14
C PHE A 50 -8.18 1.23 5.79
N TYR A 51 -7.06 1.43 5.12
CA TYR A 51 -6.80 0.76 3.86
C TYR A 51 -6.66 -0.76 4.05
N SER A 52 -5.96 -1.18 5.10
CA SER A 52 -5.86 -2.61 5.45
C SER A 52 -7.24 -3.23 5.67
N LEU A 53 -8.12 -2.56 6.42
CA LEU A 53 -9.49 -3.02 6.63
C LEU A 53 -10.24 -3.19 5.30
N LEU A 54 -10.15 -2.22 4.40
CA LEU A 54 -10.82 -2.30 3.10
C LEU A 54 -10.31 -3.49 2.27
N VAL A 55 -9.00 -3.72 2.25
CA VAL A 55 -8.40 -4.85 1.52
C VAL A 55 -8.84 -6.18 2.12
N LEU A 56 -8.79 -6.33 3.44
CA LEU A 56 -9.21 -7.55 4.11
C LEU A 56 -10.69 -7.85 3.86
N GLN A 57 -11.55 -6.85 3.92
CA GLN A 57 -12.98 -6.99 3.61
C GLN A 57 -13.23 -7.37 2.16
N ASP A 58 -12.54 -6.73 1.20
CA ASP A 58 -12.69 -7.02 -0.23
C ASP A 58 -12.26 -8.45 -0.56
N MET A 59 -11.25 -8.96 0.14
CA MET A 59 -10.77 -10.33 0.01
C MET A 59 -11.57 -11.35 0.82
N GLY A 60 -12.50 -10.92 1.68
CA GLY A 60 -13.22 -11.78 2.62
C GLY A 60 -12.27 -12.47 3.60
N LEU A 61 -11.43 -11.68 4.24
CA LEU A 61 -10.48 -12.09 5.27
C LEU A 61 -10.80 -11.38 6.58
N ASP A 62 -10.40 -11.99 7.72
CA ASP A 62 -10.68 -11.45 9.06
C ASP A 62 -12.18 -11.19 9.30
N ASP A 63 -13.02 -12.17 8.94
CA ASP A 63 -14.51 -12.05 9.03
C ASP A 63 -14.99 -11.80 10.46
N ASP A 64 -14.24 -12.22 11.46
CA ASP A 64 -14.54 -12.00 12.88
C ASP A 64 -13.99 -10.67 13.41
N ALA A 65 -13.25 -9.94 12.56
CA ALA A 65 -12.71 -8.62 12.84
C ALA A 65 -11.85 -8.55 14.13
N ASP A 66 -11.07 -9.61 14.39
CA ASP A 66 -10.17 -9.67 15.55
C ASP A 66 -8.78 -9.07 15.26
N GLY A 67 -8.53 -8.65 14.01
CA GLY A 67 -7.28 -8.02 13.57
C GLY A 67 -6.15 -9.01 13.33
N THR A 68 -6.46 -10.30 13.25
CA THR A 68 -5.52 -11.38 12.97
C THR A 68 -6.03 -12.27 11.85
N LEU A 69 -5.15 -12.97 11.16
CA LEU A 69 -5.53 -13.93 10.13
C LEU A 69 -5.22 -15.35 10.59
N THR A 70 -6.11 -16.26 10.28
CA THR A 70 -5.84 -17.70 10.34
C THR A 70 -4.75 -18.07 9.32
N GLU A 71 -4.15 -19.25 9.45
CA GLU A 71 -3.16 -19.75 8.49
C GLU A 71 -3.73 -19.80 7.06
N ALA A 72 -4.98 -20.24 6.91
CA ALA A 72 -5.65 -20.32 5.61
C ALA A 72 -5.89 -18.92 4.98
N GLU A 73 -6.25 -17.93 5.77
CA GLU A 73 -6.43 -16.55 5.33
C GLU A 73 -5.09 -15.92 4.99
N THR A 74 -4.08 -16.13 5.83
CA THR A 74 -2.71 -15.67 5.57
C THR A 74 -2.18 -16.21 4.25
N ALA A 75 -2.45 -17.47 3.92
CA ALA A 75 -2.05 -18.03 2.63
C ALA A 75 -2.73 -17.36 1.44
N ARG A 76 -3.95 -16.85 1.60
CA ARG A 76 -4.71 -16.19 0.53
C ARG A 76 -4.20 -14.79 0.20
N ILE A 77 -3.63 -14.07 1.16
CA ILE A 77 -3.15 -12.71 0.96
C ILE A 77 -1.72 -12.65 0.41
N GLN A 78 -0.96 -13.76 0.44
CA GLN A 78 0.43 -13.76 -0.02
C GLN A 78 0.54 -13.27 -1.47
N GLY A 79 1.53 -12.38 -1.73
CA GLY A 79 1.77 -11.81 -3.06
C GLY A 79 0.69 -10.85 -3.56
N TRP A 80 -0.26 -10.45 -2.71
CA TRP A 80 -1.36 -9.56 -3.09
C TRP A 80 -0.87 -8.25 -3.72
N ASP A 81 0.16 -7.64 -3.19
CA ASP A 81 0.73 -6.36 -3.64
C ASP A 81 1.91 -6.49 -4.62
N LEU A 82 2.22 -7.71 -5.07
CA LEU A 82 3.30 -7.97 -6.03
C LEU A 82 2.81 -8.11 -7.48
N GLN A 83 1.55 -7.82 -7.76
CA GLN A 83 1.01 -7.81 -9.12
C GLN A 83 1.39 -6.50 -9.85
N TRP A 84 2.68 -6.28 -9.99
CA TRP A 84 3.21 -5.04 -10.53
C TRP A 84 3.01 -4.94 -12.04
N ILE A 85 2.73 -3.73 -12.49
CA ILE A 85 2.72 -3.41 -13.92
C ILE A 85 4.16 -3.31 -14.43
N GLU A 86 4.34 -3.54 -15.72
CA GLU A 86 5.65 -3.41 -16.37
C GLU A 86 6.25 -2.02 -16.11
N GLY A 87 7.51 -2.00 -15.66
CA GLY A 87 8.26 -0.78 -15.38
C GLY A 87 8.06 -0.20 -13.97
N TYR A 88 7.17 -0.76 -13.15
CA TYR A 88 7.10 -0.37 -11.74
C TYR A 88 8.28 -0.98 -10.97
N ASN A 89 8.86 -0.21 -10.07
CA ASN A 89 10.10 -0.56 -9.35
C ASN A 89 9.94 -0.51 -7.81
N GLY A 90 8.72 -0.60 -7.30
CA GLY A 90 8.47 -0.53 -5.87
C GLY A 90 8.64 0.86 -5.27
N ASP A 91 8.40 1.92 -6.06
CA ASP A 91 8.61 3.33 -5.68
C ASP A 91 10.06 3.67 -5.30
N LEU A 92 11.01 2.83 -5.74
CA LEU A 92 12.44 3.04 -5.49
C LEU A 92 13.13 3.69 -6.68
N VAL A 93 13.87 4.76 -6.42
CA VAL A 93 14.82 5.36 -7.37
C VAL A 93 16.20 5.31 -6.73
N MET A 94 17.15 4.70 -7.42
CA MET A 94 18.53 4.59 -6.96
C MET A 94 19.48 5.14 -7.99
N THR A 95 20.45 5.92 -7.50
CA THR A 95 21.53 6.49 -8.32
C THR A 95 22.87 6.06 -7.74
N GLY A 96 23.78 5.68 -8.58
CA GLY A 96 25.16 5.37 -8.20
C GLY A 96 25.99 6.63 -7.87
N PRO A 97 27.22 6.45 -7.36
CA PRO A 97 28.11 7.56 -7.02
C PRO A 97 28.51 8.42 -8.23
N ASP A 98 28.41 7.88 -9.42
CA ASP A 98 28.67 8.53 -10.70
C ASP A 98 27.45 9.25 -11.27
N GLY A 99 26.32 9.22 -10.56
CA GLY A 99 25.06 9.79 -10.99
C GLY A 99 24.28 8.93 -11.99
N ALA A 100 24.75 7.71 -12.30
CA ALA A 100 24.01 6.79 -13.16
C ALA A 100 22.88 6.09 -12.39
N ASP A 101 21.79 5.81 -13.08
CA ASP A 101 20.68 5.06 -12.50
C ASP A 101 21.07 3.60 -12.23
N VAL A 102 20.69 3.10 -11.06
CA VAL A 102 20.83 1.70 -10.69
C VAL A 102 19.55 0.96 -11.01
N THR A 103 19.63 -0.05 -11.85
CA THR A 103 18.50 -0.89 -12.17
C THR A 103 18.33 -1.95 -11.09
N LEU A 104 17.12 -1.99 -10.51
CA LEU A 104 16.73 -3.06 -9.57
C LEU A 104 16.24 -4.28 -10.35
N GLY A 105 16.54 -5.46 -9.82
CA GLY A 105 15.96 -6.71 -10.32
C GLY A 105 14.48 -6.85 -9.94
N PRO A 106 13.83 -7.94 -10.40
CA PRO A 106 12.44 -8.21 -10.01
C PRO A 106 12.34 -8.43 -8.49
N PRO A 107 11.19 -8.09 -7.88
CA PRO A 107 10.99 -8.31 -6.46
C PRO A 107 10.93 -9.80 -6.11
N GLU A 108 11.38 -10.11 -4.92
CA GLU A 108 11.19 -11.41 -4.27
C GLU A 108 10.19 -11.23 -3.13
N ASP A 109 9.16 -12.08 -3.10
CA ASP A 109 8.15 -12.06 -2.04
C ASP A 109 8.75 -12.62 -0.74
N LEU A 110 8.84 -11.79 0.29
CA LEU A 110 9.26 -12.21 1.62
C LEU A 110 8.08 -12.43 2.57
N GLY A 111 6.87 -12.24 2.08
CA GLY A 111 5.63 -12.54 2.75
C GLY A 111 4.87 -11.34 3.28
N ILE A 112 3.59 -11.60 3.52
CA ILE A 112 2.64 -10.65 4.10
C ILE A 112 2.16 -11.22 5.44
N GLU A 113 2.11 -10.35 6.44
CA GLU A 113 1.47 -10.62 7.73
C GLU A 113 0.45 -9.52 8.06
N VAL A 114 -0.52 -9.83 8.89
CA VAL A 114 -1.44 -8.85 9.47
C VAL A 114 -1.16 -8.76 10.96
N VAL A 115 -0.83 -7.56 11.42
CA VAL A 115 -0.52 -7.28 12.81
C VAL A 115 -1.42 -6.16 13.30
N GLU A 116 -2.23 -6.45 14.32
CA GLU A 116 -3.18 -5.49 14.87
C GLU A 116 -4.07 -4.84 13.79
N GLY A 117 -4.53 -5.65 12.81
CA GLY A 117 -5.38 -5.19 11.72
C GLY A 117 -4.66 -4.48 10.58
N ARG A 118 -3.35 -4.28 10.65
CA ARG A 118 -2.54 -3.67 9.59
C ARG A 118 -1.84 -4.72 8.73
N ILE A 119 -1.93 -4.56 7.44
CA ILE A 119 -1.19 -5.38 6.47
C ILE A 119 0.26 -4.89 6.42
N ILE A 120 1.20 -5.83 6.60
CA ILE A 120 2.64 -5.59 6.49
C ILE A 120 3.20 -6.51 5.44
N SER A 121 3.70 -5.94 4.34
CA SER A 121 4.32 -6.65 3.21
C SER A 121 5.84 -6.44 3.21
N ARG A 122 6.58 -7.46 2.81
CA ARG A 122 8.06 -7.41 2.72
C ARG A 122 8.55 -8.02 1.42
#